data_29085aa688a2f14ed46a5812d7502537
#
_entry.id   29085aa688a2f14ed46a5812d7502537
#
_cell.length_a   1.000
_cell.length_b   1.000
_cell.length_c   1.000
_cell.angle_alpha   90.00
_cell.angle_beta   90.00
_cell.angle_gamma   90.00
#
_symmetry.space_group_name_H-M   'P 1'
#
loop_
_entity.id
_entity.type
_entity.pdbx_description
1 polymer ?
#
loop_
_entity_poly.entity_id
_entity_poly.type
_entity_poly.pdbx_seq_one_letter_code
_entity_poly.pdbx_strand_id
1 'polypeptide(L)'
;MATENDLLSRIEGLEIRFQEITSLITAPDIIADQKRFMKLSKEYRDLERILDKGKEYRNLLGNIQEGRDTLEAESDPELRAMAREMMQEAEQRIPSLEEEIKLLLIPADPEDAKNVVMEIRGGTGGDEAALFAGDLYKMYVRYCEGRGWTTEVTSMSEGTAGGYKEIIFTVSGDGVYGVLKYESGVHRVQRVPETETQGRVHTSAASVAVLPEAEEVDVVLNPADIEMQTARSGGAGGQNVNKV
;
A
#
# COMPACT_ATOMS: atom_id res chain seq x y z
N MET A 1 22.38 -23.43 8.26
CA MET A 1 23.69 -22.79 8.59
C MET A 1 24.07 -21.61 7.70
N ALA A 2 24.19 -21.71 6.36
CA ALA A 2 24.52 -20.52 5.54
C ALA A 2 23.40 -19.46 5.51
N THR A 3 22.15 -19.86 5.45
CA THR A 3 20.97 -18.97 5.47
C THR A 3 20.70 -18.34 6.84
N GLU A 4 20.96 -19.06 7.90
CA GLU A 4 20.80 -18.66 9.30
C GLU A 4 21.78 -17.53 9.70
N ASN A 5 23.07 -17.71 9.38
CA ASN A 5 24.08 -16.67 9.59
C ASN A 5 23.82 -15.39 8.76
N ASP A 6 23.30 -15.52 7.54
CA ASP A 6 22.95 -14.37 6.70
C ASP A 6 21.76 -13.59 7.30
N LEU A 7 20.75 -14.28 7.82
CA LEU A 7 19.59 -13.64 8.43
C LEU A 7 19.97 -12.90 9.73
N LEU A 8 20.76 -13.52 10.59
CA LEU A 8 21.24 -12.89 11.82
C LEU A 8 22.10 -11.66 11.54
N SER A 9 23.02 -11.74 10.58
CA SER A 9 23.86 -10.60 10.18
C SER A 9 23.04 -9.43 9.64
N ARG A 10 21.98 -9.69 8.89
CA ARG A 10 21.05 -8.64 8.43
C ARG A 10 20.31 -7.99 9.59
N ILE A 11 19.81 -8.79 10.54
CA ILE A 11 19.13 -8.27 11.75
C ILE A 11 20.09 -7.39 12.57
N GLU A 12 21.35 -7.79 12.74
CA GLU A 12 22.36 -6.99 13.42
C GLU A 12 22.61 -5.64 12.74
N GLY A 13 22.69 -5.63 11.41
CA GLY A 13 22.80 -4.39 10.64
C GLY A 13 21.61 -3.45 10.87
N LEU A 14 20.39 -4.00 10.97
CA LEU A 14 19.18 -3.23 11.26
C LEU A 14 19.12 -2.71 12.71
N GLU A 15 19.71 -3.42 13.67
CA GLU A 15 19.83 -2.93 15.06
C GLU A 15 20.67 -1.66 15.15
N ILE A 16 21.78 -1.61 14.41
CA ILE A 16 22.61 -0.40 14.33
C ILE A 16 21.79 0.76 13.78
N ARG A 17 21.07 0.53 12.68
CA ARG A 17 20.23 1.55 12.07
C ARG A 17 19.09 2.01 13.00
N PHE A 18 18.48 1.10 13.75
CA PHE A 18 17.44 1.39 14.72
C PHE A 18 17.95 2.29 15.85
N GLN A 19 19.17 2.05 16.36
CA GLN A 19 19.82 2.88 17.37
C GLN A 19 20.09 4.29 16.83
N GLU A 20 20.58 4.42 15.59
CA GLU A 20 20.77 5.71 14.94
C GLU A 20 19.44 6.50 14.86
N ILE A 21 18.37 5.86 14.38
CA ILE A 21 17.06 6.51 14.26
C ILE A 21 16.50 6.89 15.63
N THR A 22 16.66 6.04 16.63
CA THR A 22 16.23 6.31 18.00
C THR A 22 16.90 7.57 18.54
N SER A 23 18.19 7.79 18.24
CA SER A 23 18.90 9.00 18.62
C SER A 23 18.48 10.23 17.81
N LEU A 24 18.24 10.05 16.50
CA LEU A 24 17.86 11.15 15.60
C LEU A 24 16.45 11.67 15.88
N ILE A 25 15.48 10.78 16.17
CA ILE A 25 14.07 11.15 16.34
C ILE A 25 13.85 12.04 17.57
N THR A 26 14.78 12.02 18.53
CA THR A 26 14.75 12.84 19.74
C THR A 26 15.47 14.18 19.56
N ALA A 27 16.12 14.41 18.42
CA ALA A 27 16.86 15.65 18.16
C ALA A 27 15.91 16.83 17.91
N PRO A 28 16.12 18.01 18.53
CA PRO A 28 15.22 19.15 18.43
C PRO A 28 15.00 19.67 16.99
N ASP A 29 16.02 19.58 16.15
CA ASP A 29 15.99 19.98 14.75
C ASP A 29 15.10 19.04 13.91
N ILE A 30 15.08 17.75 14.23
CA ILE A 30 14.21 16.76 13.58
C ILE A 30 12.76 16.95 14.04
N ILE A 31 12.53 17.21 15.33
CA ILE A 31 11.19 17.45 15.87
C ILE A 31 10.56 18.71 15.24
N ALA A 32 11.37 19.73 14.94
CA ALA A 32 10.93 20.95 14.28
C ALA A 32 10.56 20.72 12.79
N ASP A 33 11.15 19.73 12.14
CA ASP A 33 10.85 19.35 10.74
C ASP A 33 9.84 18.18 10.69
N GLN A 34 8.58 18.53 10.60
CA GLN A 34 7.46 17.55 10.63
C GLN A 34 7.58 16.47 9.54
N LYS A 35 8.06 16.82 8.32
CA LYS A 35 8.22 15.84 7.24
C LYS A 35 9.31 14.81 7.55
N ARG A 36 10.46 15.28 8.03
CA ARG A 36 11.56 14.40 8.44
C ARG A 36 11.20 13.55 9.65
N PHE A 37 10.52 14.15 10.63
CA PHE A 37 10.05 13.43 11.81
C PHE A 37 9.07 12.30 11.44
N MET A 38 8.11 12.55 10.57
CA MET A 38 7.15 11.52 10.11
C MET A 38 7.87 10.37 9.38
N LYS A 39 8.83 10.69 8.51
CA LYS A 39 9.60 9.69 7.77
C LYS A 39 10.41 8.80 8.71
N LEU A 40 11.12 9.39 9.65
CA LEU A 40 11.91 8.65 10.66
C LEU A 40 11.02 7.85 11.61
N SER A 41 9.87 8.39 12.02
CA SER A 41 8.90 7.66 12.84
C SER A 41 8.30 6.43 12.15
N LYS A 42 8.12 6.50 10.84
CA LYS A 42 7.69 5.34 10.04
C LYS A 42 8.81 4.30 9.98
N GLU A 43 10.03 4.72 9.62
CA GLU A 43 11.21 3.84 9.57
C GLU A 43 11.48 3.18 10.93
N TYR A 44 11.32 3.91 12.03
CA TYR A 44 11.44 3.39 13.40
C TYR A 44 10.45 2.24 13.65
N ARG A 45 9.16 2.43 13.34
CA ARG A 45 8.12 1.40 13.54
C ARG A 45 8.33 0.17 12.66
N ASP A 46 8.80 0.37 11.44
CA ASP A 46 9.07 -0.74 10.52
C ASP A 46 10.25 -1.58 11.02
N LEU A 47 11.33 -0.93 11.47
CA LEU A 47 12.49 -1.60 12.07
C LEU A 47 12.14 -2.28 13.40
N GLU A 48 11.34 -1.66 14.26
CA GLU A 48 10.91 -2.22 15.54
C GLU A 48 10.22 -3.58 15.33
N ARG A 49 9.31 -3.66 14.36
CA ARG A 49 8.63 -4.92 14.01
C ARG A 49 9.59 -6.02 13.57
N ILE A 50 10.58 -5.68 12.76
CA ILE A 50 11.60 -6.63 12.29
C ILE A 50 12.45 -7.10 13.48
N LEU A 51 12.89 -6.18 14.32
CA LEU A 51 13.75 -6.47 15.46
C LEU A 51 13.06 -7.29 16.56
N ASP A 52 11.75 -7.10 16.76
CA ASP A 52 10.98 -7.93 17.69
C ASP A 52 10.90 -9.39 17.21
N LYS A 53 10.69 -9.60 15.90
CA LYS A 53 10.77 -10.93 15.30
C LYS A 53 12.21 -11.49 15.34
N GLY A 54 13.20 -10.64 15.15
CA GLY A 54 14.62 -10.99 15.29
C GLY A 54 14.99 -11.45 16.71
N LYS A 55 14.42 -10.81 17.73
CA LYS A 55 14.59 -11.24 19.14
C LYS A 55 13.94 -12.60 19.39
N GLU A 56 12.69 -12.81 18.88
CA GLU A 56 12.00 -14.11 18.97
C GLU A 56 12.87 -15.19 18.33
N TYR A 57 13.43 -14.92 17.14
CA TYR A 57 14.29 -15.86 16.42
C TYR A 57 15.56 -16.22 17.18
N ARG A 58 16.28 -15.23 17.75
CA ARG A 58 17.47 -15.46 18.56
C ARG A 58 17.16 -16.26 19.83
N ASN A 59 16.01 -15.99 20.47
CA ASN A 59 15.59 -16.73 21.64
C ASN A 59 15.32 -18.23 21.31
N LEU A 60 14.68 -18.50 20.18
CA LEU A 60 14.43 -19.89 19.75
C LEU A 60 15.72 -20.63 19.42
N LEU A 61 16.69 -19.98 18.78
CA LEU A 61 18.02 -20.56 18.56
C LEU A 61 18.75 -20.80 19.87
N GLY A 62 18.64 -19.88 20.82
CA GLY A 62 19.16 -20.03 22.18
C GLY A 62 18.55 -21.23 22.91
N ASN A 63 17.23 -21.38 22.84
CA ASN A 63 16.54 -22.51 23.44
C ASN A 63 16.99 -23.86 22.87
N ILE A 64 17.27 -23.93 21.57
CA ILE A 64 17.82 -25.15 20.95
C ILE A 64 19.22 -25.44 21.49
N GLN A 65 20.08 -24.41 21.61
CA GLN A 65 21.43 -24.60 22.12
C GLN A 65 21.41 -25.00 23.61
N GLU A 66 20.63 -24.32 24.42
CA GLU A 66 20.45 -24.62 25.84
C GLU A 66 19.88 -26.02 26.06
N GLY A 67 18.90 -26.42 25.24
CA GLY A 67 18.35 -27.76 25.27
C GLY A 67 19.38 -28.84 24.92
N ARG A 68 20.28 -28.59 23.97
CA ARG A 68 21.40 -29.50 23.63
C ARG A 68 22.36 -29.63 24.79
N ASP A 69 22.77 -28.50 25.35
CA ASP A 69 23.71 -28.46 26.48
C ASP A 69 23.12 -29.19 27.69
N THR A 70 21.84 -29.01 27.98
CA THR A 70 21.11 -29.72 29.03
C THR A 70 21.08 -31.23 28.77
N LEU A 71 20.81 -31.66 27.53
CA LEU A 71 20.82 -33.09 27.19
C LEU A 71 22.21 -33.74 27.31
N GLU A 72 23.27 -32.97 27.15
CA GLU A 72 24.64 -33.46 27.33
C GLU A 72 25.07 -33.52 28.80
N ALA A 73 24.68 -32.49 29.58
CA ALA A 73 25.14 -32.32 30.97
C ALA A 73 24.28 -33.07 31.98
N GLU A 74 22.97 -33.19 31.75
CA GLU A 74 22.02 -33.67 32.73
C GLU A 74 21.64 -35.13 32.49
N SER A 75 21.54 -35.89 33.63
CA SER A 75 21.12 -37.31 33.64
C SER A 75 19.68 -37.49 34.09
N ASP A 76 19.03 -36.45 34.68
CA ASP A 76 17.67 -36.50 35.16
C ASP A 76 16.69 -36.63 33.98
N PRO A 77 15.82 -37.68 34.01
CA PRO A 77 14.86 -37.94 32.96
C PRO A 77 13.84 -36.82 32.77
N GLU A 78 13.43 -36.12 33.84
CA GLU A 78 12.44 -35.02 33.76
C GLU A 78 13.06 -33.78 33.07
N LEU A 79 14.27 -33.39 33.49
CA LEU A 79 15.00 -32.27 32.87
C LEU A 79 15.27 -32.53 31.38
N ARG A 80 15.67 -33.77 31.06
CA ARG A 80 15.91 -34.18 29.66
C ARG A 80 14.61 -34.20 28.84
N ALA A 81 13.45 -34.52 29.44
CA ALA A 81 12.16 -34.46 28.75
C ALA A 81 11.77 -33.01 28.47
N MET A 82 11.91 -32.11 29.42
CA MET A 82 11.67 -30.67 29.23
C MET A 82 12.57 -30.06 28.19
N ALA A 83 13.87 -30.38 28.16
CA ALA A 83 14.81 -29.91 27.16
C ALA A 83 14.41 -30.35 25.75
N ARG A 84 13.96 -31.61 25.59
CA ARG A 84 13.49 -32.09 24.28
C ARG A 84 12.22 -31.38 23.81
N GLU A 85 11.27 -31.14 24.71
CA GLU A 85 10.03 -30.44 24.40
C GLU A 85 10.32 -29.00 23.95
N MET A 86 11.15 -28.27 24.72
CA MET A 86 11.57 -26.90 24.38
C MET A 86 12.28 -26.83 23.01
N MET A 87 13.16 -27.76 22.73
CA MET A 87 13.83 -27.85 21.42
C MET A 87 12.83 -28.13 20.29
N GLN A 88 11.90 -29.06 20.50
CA GLN A 88 10.90 -29.43 19.51
C GLN A 88 9.98 -28.26 19.16
N GLU A 89 9.52 -27.50 20.15
CA GLU A 89 8.72 -26.30 19.96
C GLU A 89 9.49 -25.25 19.15
N ALA A 90 10.75 -25.00 19.51
CA ALA A 90 11.61 -24.06 18.80
C ALA A 90 11.84 -24.49 17.36
N GLU A 91 12.16 -25.75 17.11
CA GLU A 91 12.36 -26.29 15.75
C GLU A 91 11.11 -26.21 14.87
N GLN A 92 9.92 -26.35 15.45
CA GLN A 92 8.65 -26.19 14.72
C GLN A 92 8.34 -24.73 14.38
N ARG A 93 8.70 -23.79 15.26
CA ARG A 93 8.40 -22.35 15.08
C ARG A 93 9.38 -21.66 14.15
N ILE A 94 10.65 -22.03 14.16
CA ILE A 94 11.71 -21.37 13.38
C ILE A 94 11.39 -21.22 11.89
N PRO A 95 10.94 -22.26 11.14
CA PRO A 95 10.71 -22.10 9.71
C PRO A 95 9.67 -21.05 9.35
N SER A 96 8.56 -20.98 10.10
CA SER A 96 7.53 -19.97 9.88
C SER A 96 8.01 -18.57 10.24
N LEU A 97 8.83 -18.45 11.30
CA LEU A 97 9.37 -17.17 11.73
C LEU A 97 10.43 -16.63 10.74
N GLU A 98 11.25 -17.51 10.17
CA GLU A 98 12.18 -17.12 9.11
C GLU A 98 11.45 -16.56 7.88
N GLU A 99 10.32 -17.16 7.48
CA GLU A 99 9.50 -16.65 6.40
C GLU A 99 8.88 -15.29 6.74
N GLU A 100 8.35 -15.15 7.96
CA GLU A 100 7.84 -13.86 8.45
C GLU A 100 8.92 -12.76 8.38
N ILE A 101 10.14 -13.05 8.86
CA ILE A 101 11.26 -12.09 8.84
C ILE A 101 11.68 -11.78 7.39
N LYS A 102 11.79 -12.78 6.52
CA LYS A 102 12.14 -12.56 5.10
C LYS A 102 11.14 -11.63 4.41
N LEU A 103 9.84 -11.78 4.69
CA LEU A 103 8.81 -10.90 4.15
C LEU A 103 8.94 -9.46 4.68
N LEU A 104 9.24 -9.30 5.97
CA LEU A 104 9.45 -7.98 6.58
C LEU A 104 10.72 -7.29 6.08
N LEU A 105 11.72 -8.06 5.64
CA LEU A 105 12.98 -7.53 5.08
C LEU A 105 12.86 -7.06 3.62
N ILE A 106 11.73 -7.32 2.95
CA ILE A 106 11.49 -6.79 1.60
C ILE A 106 11.32 -5.27 1.71
N PRO A 107 12.15 -4.48 1.00
CA PRO A 107 12.01 -3.02 1.06
C PRO A 107 10.61 -2.62 0.59
N ALA A 108 9.90 -1.87 1.43
CA ALA A 108 8.65 -1.26 1.02
C ALA A 108 8.92 -0.19 -0.05
N ASP A 109 8.11 -0.18 -1.10
CA ASP A 109 8.12 0.89 -2.09
C ASP A 109 7.74 2.22 -1.40
N PRO A 110 8.56 3.28 -1.50
CA PRO A 110 8.23 4.56 -0.89
C PRO A 110 6.88 5.11 -1.34
N GLU A 111 6.45 4.79 -2.56
CA GLU A 111 5.16 5.22 -3.11
C GLU A 111 3.97 4.50 -2.47
N ASP A 112 4.16 3.30 -1.93
CA ASP A 112 3.08 2.51 -1.30
C ASP A 112 2.37 3.26 -0.17
N ALA A 113 3.04 4.24 0.45
CA ALA A 113 2.47 5.06 1.51
C ALA A 113 1.63 6.24 1.02
N LYS A 114 1.67 6.54 -0.29
CA LYS A 114 0.94 7.68 -0.86
C LYS A 114 -0.57 7.41 -0.90
N ASN A 115 -1.34 8.48 -0.87
CA ASN A 115 -2.74 8.45 -1.27
C ASN A 115 -2.85 8.12 -2.76
N VAL A 116 -4.05 7.81 -3.22
CA VAL A 116 -4.28 7.51 -4.64
C VAL A 116 -5.35 8.41 -5.23
N VAL A 117 -5.20 8.65 -6.53
CA VAL A 117 -6.26 9.11 -7.41
C VAL A 117 -6.71 7.93 -8.24
N MET A 118 -7.97 7.55 -8.09
CA MET A 118 -8.60 6.48 -8.87
C MET A 118 -9.51 7.08 -9.93
N GLU A 119 -9.40 6.53 -11.13
CA GLU A 119 -10.28 6.85 -12.25
C GLU A 119 -10.96 5.56 -12.73
N ILE A 120 -12.27 5.58 -12.85
CA ILE A 120 -13.05 4.49 -13.41
C ILE A 120 -13.80 5.03 -14.63
N ARG A 121 -13.57 4.40 -15.78
CA ARG A 121 -14.26 4.72 -17.04
C ARG A 121 -15.07 3.52 -17.54
N GLY A 122 -16.34 3.75 -17.86
CA GLY A 122 -17.13 2.79 -18.61
C GLY A 122 -16.50 2.53 -19.98
N GLY A 123 -16.29 1.26 -20.32
CA GLY A 123 -15.74 0.84 -21.61
C GLY A 123 -16.78 0.84 -22.72
N THR A 124 -16.47 0.15 -23.83
CA THR A 124 -17.43 -0.11 -24.91
C THR A 124 -18.56 -0.99 -24.40
N GLY A 125 -19.79 -0.48 -24.36
CA GLY A 125 -20.95 -1.20 -23.82
C GLY A 125 -22.12 -0.27 -23.51
N GLY A 126 -22.01 1.02 -23.83
CA GLY A 126 -23.10 1.99 -23.63
C GLY A 126 -23.52 2.13 -22.17
N ASP A 127 -24.83 2.16 -21.93
CA ASP A 127 -25.39 2.41 -20.60
C ASP A 127 -25.00 1.36 -19.55
N GLU A 128 -24.91 0.06 -19.95
CA GLU A 128 -24.52 -1.01 -19.04
C GLU A 128 -23.05 -0.88 -18.56
N ALA A 129 -22.16 -0.40 -19.42
CA ALA A 129 -20.77 -0.13 -19.01
C ALA A 129 -20.69 1.02 -17.98
N ALA A 130 -21.56 2.03 -18.12
CA ALA A 130 -21.66 3.11 -17.14
C ALA A 130 -22.25 2.62 -15.80
N LEU A 131 -23.25 1.76 -15.83
CA LEU A 131 -23.81 1.11 -14.62
C LEU A 131 -22.74 0.27 -13.92
N PHE A 132 -21.99 -0.53 -14.69
CA PHE A 132 -20.90 -1.35 -14.14
C PHE A 132 -19.79 -0.50 -13.52
N ALA A 133 -19.42 0.63 -14.13
CA ALA A 133 -18.46 1.57 -13.53
C ALA A 133 -18.99 2.12 -12.19
N GLY A 134 -20.30 2.40 -12.10
CA GLY A 134 -20.95 2.78 -10.84
C GLY A 134 -20.91 1.69 -9.76
N ASP A 135 -21.07 0.43 -10.18
CA ASP A 135 -20.97 -0.70 -9.24
C ASP A 135 -19.54 -0.91 -8.72
N LEU A 136 -18.52 -0.77 -9.61
CA LEU A 136 -17.12 -0.79 -9.21
C LEU A 136 -16.80 0.34 -8.22
N TYR A 137 -17.26 1.56 -8.49
CA TYR A 137 -17.08 2.68 -7.57
C TYR A 137 -17.68 2.36 -6.18
N LYS A 138 -18.92 1.88 -6.12
CA LYS A 138 -19.56 1.49 -4.84
C LYS A 138 -18.78 0.39 -4.12
N MET A 139 -18.25 -0.58 -4.87
CA MET A 139 -17.42 -1.67 -4.33
C MET A 139 -16.15 -1.09 -3.67
N TYR A 140 -15.42 -0.21 -4.38
CA TYR A 140 -14.20 0.40 -3.83
C TYR A 140 -14.49 1.29 -2.63
N VAL A 141 -15.54 2.10 -2.66
CA VAL A 141 -15.93 2.94 -1.51
C VAL A 141 -16.16 2.07 -0.27
N ARG A 142 -16.94 0.99 -0.38
CA ARG A 142 -17.19 0.08 0.74
C ARG A 142 -15.93 -0.62 1.23
N TYR A 143 -15.05 -1.00 0.33
CA TYR A 143 -13.75 -1.57 0.69
C TYR A 143 -12.91 -0.57 1.47
N CYS A 144 -12.83 0.67 1.01
CA CYS A 144 -12.10 1.75 1.67
C CYS A 144 -12.67 2.05 3.07
N GLU A 145 -14.00 2.13 3.20
CA GLU A 145 -14.67 2.29 4.50
C GLU A 145 -14.29 1.17 5.48
N GLY A 146 -14.29 -0.09 5.02
CA GLY A 146 -13.89 -1.24 5.83
C GLY A 146 -12.42 -1.22 6.27
N ARG A 147 -11.58 -0.45 5.56
CA ARG A 147 -10.17 -0.22 5.90
C ARG A 147 -9.94 1.04 6.73
N GLY A 148 -10.98 1.83 6.98
CA GLY A 148 -10.88 3.13 7.64
C GLY A 148 -10.24 4.22 6.74
N TRP A 149 -10.26 4.03 5.41
CA TRP A 149 -9.79 5.01 4.44
C TRP A 149 -10.91 5.97 4.05
N THR A 150 -10.53 7.21 3.73
CA THR A 150 -11.48 8.25 3.32
C THR A 150 -11.49 8.35 1.79
N THR A 151 -12.68 8.47 1.20
CA THR A 151 -12.85 8.66 -0.25
C THR A 151 -13.50 10.02 -0.52
N GLU A 152 -12.98 10.76 -1.51
CA GLU A 152 -13.52 12.05 -1.94
C GLU A 152 -13.62 12.09 -3.47
N VAL A 153 -14.83 12.42 -3.98
CA VAL A 153 -15.05 12.53 -5.43
C VAL A 153 -14.49 13.86 -5.92
N THR A 154 -13.56 13.78 -6.87
CA THR A 154 -12.95 14.95 -7.50
C THR A 154 -13.69 15.38 -8.76
N SER A 155 -14.13 14.42 -9.57
CA SER A 155 -14.87 14.68 -10.82
C SER A 155 -15.75 13.50 -11.17
N MET A 156 -16.90 13.76 -11.80
CA MET A 156 -17.77 12.69 -12.29
C MET A 156 -18.54 13.13 -13.54
N SER A 157 -18.75 12.16 -14.45
CA SER A 157 -19.61 12.28 -15.62
C SER A 157 -20.63 11.15 -15.56
N GLU A 158 -21.91 11.51 -15.39
CA GLU A 158 -22.98 10.52 -15.24
C GLU A 158 -23.33 9.85 -16.57
N GLY A 159 -23.78 8.59 -16.49
CA GLY A 159 -24.37 7.85 -17.59
C GLY A 159 -25.83 8.23 -17.82
N THR A 160 -26.32 8.03 -19.05
CA THR A 160 -27.70 8.34 -19.42
C THR A 160 -28.76 7.50 -18.70
N ALA A 161 -28.41 6.25 -18.38
CA ALA A 161 -29.27 5.30 -17.64
C ALA A 161 -28.86 5.16 -16.17
N GLY A 162 -28.03 6.09 -15.64
CA GLY A 162 -27.38 6.01 -14.33
C GLY A 162 -25.96 5.48 -14.42
N GLY A 163 -25.32 5.30 -13.26
CA GLY A 163 -23.90 4.98 -13.21
C GLY A 163 -23.01 6.13 -13.70
N TYR A 164 -21.77 5.81 -14.08
CA TYR A 164 -20.78 6.82 -14.47
C TYR A 164 -20.13 6.47 -15.81
N LYS A 165 -20.10 7.42 -16.74
CA LYS A 165 -19.21 7.34 -17.92
C LYS A 165 -17.75 7.43 -17.46
N GLU A 166 -17.50 8.31 -16.50
CA GLU A 166 -16.22 8.51 -15.85
C GLU A 166 -16.46 8.98 -14.42
N ILE A 167 -15.69 8.46 -13.48
CA ILE A 167 -15.63 8.97 -12.12
C ILE A 167 -14.19 8.98 -11.64
N ILE A 168 -13.76 10.11 -11.09
CA ILE A 168 -12.43 10.32 -10.51
C ILE A 168 -12.61 10.66 -9.04
N PHE A 169 -11.92 9.93 -8.18
CA PHE A 169 -11.96 10.14 -6.74
C PHE A 169 -10.61 9.88 -6.11
N THR A 170 -10.34 10.55 -5.02
CA THR A 170 -9.16 10.33 -4.19
C THR A 170 -9.46 9.35 -3.07
N VAL A 171 -8.48 8.56 -2.69
CA VAL A 171 -8.52 7.69 -1.50
C VAL A 171 -7.34 8.03 -0.62
N SER A 172 -7.62 8.40 0.63
CA SER A 172 -6.62 8.83 1.59
C SER A 172 -6.59 7.91 2.81
N GLY A 173 -5.40 7.53 3.24
CA GLY A 173 -5.19 6.65 4.38
C GLY A 173 -3.78 6.05 4.39
N ASP A 174 -3.51 5.16 5.33
CA ASP A 174 -2.19 4.53 5.44
C ASP A 174 -2.05 3.38 4.45
N GLY A 175 -0.99 3.44 3.60
CA GLY A 175 -0.63 2.38 2.67
C GLY A 175 -1.63 2.15 1.52
N VAL A 176 -2.41 3.16 1.15
CA VAL A 176 -3.49 3.04 0.17
C VAL A 176 -2.96 2.60 -1.18
N TYR A 177 -1.90 3.28 -1.69
CA TYR A 177 -1.34 2.97 -3.01
C TYR A 177 -0.77 1.55 -3.06
N GLY A 178 -0.08 1.12 -2.01
CA GLY A 178 0.50 -0.22 -1.93
C GLY A 178 -0.51 -1.35 -2.09
N VAL A 179 -1.78 -1.10 -1.73
CA VAL A 179 -2.86 -2.07 -1.88
C VAL A 179 -3.59 -1.90 -3.21
N LEU A 180 -3.98 -0.66 -3.56
CA LEU A 180 -4.85 -0.40 -4.69
C LEU A 180 -4.12 -0.37 -6.05
N LYS A 181 -2.79 -0.20 -6.09
CA LYS A 181 -2.02 -0.18 -7.35
C LYS A 181 -2.24 -1.39 -8.24
N TYR A 182 -2.56 -2.55 -7.67
CA TYR A 182 -2.81 -3.78 -8.40
C TYR A 182 -4.21 -3.86 -9.04
N GLU A 183 -5.10 -2.92 -8.71
CA GLU A 183 -6.44 -2.83 -9.28
C GLU A 183 -6.45 -2.14 -10.66
N SER A 184 -5.32 -1.50 -11.05
CA SER A 184 -5.20 -0.88 -12.37
C SER A 184 -5.36 -1.89 -13.49
N GLY A 185 -6.32 -1.64 -14.39
CA GLY A 185 -6.54 -2.52 -15.53
C GLY A 185 -7.95 -2.46 -16.07
N VAL A 186 -8.30 -3.46 -16.88
CA VAL A 186 -9.64 -3.61 -17.44
C VAL A 186 -10.41 -4.65 -16.65
N HIS A 187 -11.48 -4.21 -16.01
CA HIS A 187 -12.42 -5.03 -15.28
C HIS A 187 -13.54 -5.45 -16.22
N ARG A 188 -13.95 -6.70 -16.13
CA ARG A 188 -14.99 -7.28 -17.00
C ARG A 188 -16.03 -8.00 -16.16
N VAL A 189 -17.31 -7.79 -16.50
CA VAL A 189 -18.43 -8.50 -15.90
C VAL A 189 -19.23 -9.22 -16.98
N GLN A 190 -19.71 -10.42 -16.65
CA GLN A 190 -20.68 -11.17 -17.44
C GLN A 190 -21.94 -11.31 -16.60
N ARG A 191 -22.98 -10.59 -16.99
CA ARG A 191 -24.30 -10.61 -16.31
C ARG A 191 -25.40 -10.31 -17.31
N VAL A 192 -26.64 -10.54 -16.92
CA VAL A 192 -27.79 -9.97 -17.61
C VAL A 192 -27.81 -8.48 -17.27
N PRO A 193 -27.64 -7.57 -18.24
CA PRO A 193 -27.67 -6.13 -18.00
C PRO A 193 -29.04 -5.69 -17.45
N GLU A 194 -29.03 -4.66 -16.61
CA GLU A 194 -30.28 -4.00 -16.19
C GLU A 194 -31.04 -3.37 -17.37
N THR A 195 -30.33 -3.08 -18.45
CA THR A 195 -30.89 -2.54 -19.72
C THR A 195 -31.41 -3.64 -20.67
N GLU A 196 -31.24 -4.92 -20.33
CA GLU A 196 -31.62 -6.05 -21.18
C GLU A 196 -33.00 -6.58 -20.79
N THR A 197 -33.95 -6.54 -21.74
CA THR A 197 -35.34 -6.98 -21.53
C THR A 197 -35.60 -8.47 -21.84
N GLN A 198 -34.71 -9.14 -22.57
CA GLN A 198 -34.85 -10.53 -23.01
C GLN A 198 -34.04 -11.54 -22.18
N GLY A 199 -33.39 -11.09 -21.11
CA GLY A 199 -32.66 -11.96 -20.20
C GLY A 199 -31.33 -12.53 -20.74
N ARG A 200 -30.76 -11.94 -21.80
CA ARG A 200 -29.52 -12.41 -22.40
C ARG A 200 -28.32 -11.92 -21.59
N VAL A 201 -27.33 -12.78 -21.38
CA VAL A 201 -26.06 -12.44 -20.74
C VAL A 201 -25.20 -11.65 -21.71
N HIS A 202 -24.73 -10.46 -21.27
CA HIS A 202 -23.79 -9.63 -22.02
C HIS A 202 -22.48 -9.51 -21.25
N THR A 203 -21.44 -9.11 -21.94
CA THR A 203 -20.15 -8.77 -21.35
C THR A 203 -19.98 -7.25 -21.37
N SER A 204 -19.80 -6.66 -20.20
CA SER A 204 -19.47 -5.24 -20.04
C SER A 204 -18.08 -5.09 -19.46
N ALA A 205 -17.42 -4.00 -19.81
CA ALA A 205 -16.06 -3.70 -19.34
C ALA A 205 -15.99 -2.26 -18.80
N ALA A 206 -15.11 -2.06 -17.85
CA ALA A 206 -14.71 -0.74 -17.37
C ALA A 206 -13.18 -0.73 -17.14
N SER A 207 -12.55 0.38 -17.41
CA SER A 207 -11.14 0.57 -17.08
C SER A 207 -11.02 1.25 -15.74
N VAL A 208 -10.07 0.78 -14.93
CA VAL A 208 -9.68 1.35 -13.65
C VAL A 208 -8.23 1.81 -13.77
N ALA A 209 -7.96 3.06 -13.49
CA ALA A 209 -6.60 3.59 -13.34
C ALA A 209 -6.39 3.98 -11.88
N VAL A 210 -5.25 3.60 -11.33
CA VAL A 210 -4.83 3.92 -9.97
C VAL A 210 -3.48 4.61 -10.07
N LEU A 211 -3.42 5.86 -9.67
CA LEU A 211 -2.22 6.69 -9.71
C LEU A 211 -1.88 7.17 -8.30
N PRO A 212 -0.60 7.20 -7.91
CA PRO A 212 -0.22 7.82 -6.65
C PRO A 212 -0.52 9.32 -6.71
N GLU A 213 -1.01 9.88 -5.61
CA GLU A 213 -1.23 11.32 -5.50
C GLU A 213 0.10 12.05 -5.60
N ALA A 214 0.20 13.00 -6.54
CA ALA A 214 1.39 13.82 -6.71
C ALA A 214 1.50 14.84 -5.57
N GLU A 215 2.69 14.99 -5.00
CA GLU A 215 2.98 16.08 -4.06
C GLU A 215 3.29 17.38 -4.84
N GLU A 216 2.98 18.55 -4.26
CA GLU A 216 3.27 19.86 -4.88
C GLU A 216 4.76 20.06 -5.25
N VAL A 217 5.66 19.31 -4.61
CA VAL A 217 7.12 19.35 -4.90
C VAL A 217 7.54 18.46 -6.06
N ASP A 218 6.67 17.55 -6.52
CA ASP A 218 6.99 16.63 -7.62
C ASP A 218 6.99 17.35 -9.00
N VAL A 219 6.35 18.51 -9.08
CA VAL A 219 6.28 19.30 -10.30
C VAL A 219 6.73 20.73 -10.03
N VAL A 220 7.93 21.08 -10.48
CA VAL A 220 8.44 22.45 -10.45
C VAL A 220 8.18 23.10 -11.80
N LEU A 221 7.18 23.98 -11.86
CA LEU A 221 6.94 24.82 -13.04
C LEU A 221 7.89 26.01 -13.01
N ASN A 222 8.86 26.03 -13.93
CA ASN A 222 9.71 27.20 -14.11
C ASN A 222 8.90 28.29 -14.86
N PRO A 223 8.72 29.51 -14.30
CA PRO A 223 8.00 30.58 -14.99
C PRO A 223 8.52 30.91 -16.41
N ALA A 224 9.79 30.60 -16.68
CA ALA A 224 10.38 30.79 -18.02
C ALA A 224 9.88 29.79 -19.08
N ASP A 225 9.30 28.65 -18.62
CA ASP A 225 8.76 27.61 -19.50
C ASP A 225 7.26 27.82 -19.81
N ILE A 226 6.66 28.90 -19.25
CA ILE A 226 5.26 29.25 -19.48
C ILE A 226 5.17 30.28 -20.62
N GLU A 227 4.66 29.83 -21.75
CA GLU A 227 4.34 30.70 -22.87
C GLU A 227 2.89 31.14 -22.81
N MET A 228 2.65 32.43 -22.59
CA MET A 228 1.29 33.00 -22.55
C MET A 228 0.96 33.60 -23.92
N GLN A 229 -0.08 33.09 -24.57
CA GLN A 229 -0.61 33.66 -25.81
C GLN A 229 -2.00 34.24 -25.55
N THR A 230 -2.19 35.47 -25.95
CA THR A 230 -3.49 36.11 -25.94
C THR A 230 -4.21 35.91 -27.27
N ALA A 231 -5.47 35.51 -27.22
CA ALA A 231 -6.28 35.30 -28.40
C ALA A 231 -7.64 36.01 -28.26
N ARG A 232 -8.22 36.41 -29.38
CA ARG A 232 -9.59 36.91 -29.39
C ARG A 232 -10.57 35.75 -29.20
N SER A 233 -11.64 35.97 -28.41
CA SER A 233 -12.67 34.97 -28.27
C SER A 233 -13.37 34.72 -29.59
N GLY A 234 -13.51 33.44 -29.99
CA GLY A 234 -14.23 33.07 -31.21
C GLY A 234 -15.74 33.16 -30.97
N GLY A 235 -16.46 33.83 -31.87
CA GLY A 235 -17.93 33.93 -31.82
C GLY A 235 -18.48 34.99 -32.78
N ALA A 236 -19.78 34.95 -33.04
CA ALA A 236 -20.49 35.84 -33.97
C ALA A 236 -20.78 37.20 -33.34
N GLY A 237 -19.76 38.05 -33.20
CA GLY A 237 -19.93 39.49 -32.90
C GLY A 237 -20.43 39.85 -31.49
N GLY A 238 -19.80 40.83 -30.89
CA GLY A 238 -20.16 41.42 -29.59
C GLY A 238 -18.98 42.20 -29.03
N GLN A 239 -19.26 43.10 -28.06
CA GLN A 239 -18.23 44.02 -27.53
C GLN A 239 -17.02 43.30 -26.90
N ASN A 240 -17.20 42.07 -26.42
CA ASN A 240 -16.13 41.26 -25.79
C ASN A 240 -15.34 40.39 -26.79
N VAL A 241 -15.83 40.15 -28.02
CA VAL A 241 -15.15 39.38 -29.06
C VAL A 241 -13.95 40.12 -29.63
N ASN A 242 -13.96 41.46 -29.55
CA ASN A 242 -12.92 42.35 -30.10
C ASN A 242 -11.88 42.81 -29.07
N LYS A 243 -12.04 42.42 -27.79
CA LYS A 243 -11.03 42.63 -26.74
C LYS A 243 -10.07 41.46 -26.67
N VAL A 244 -8.79 41.75 -26.62
CA VAL A 244 -7.70 40.80 -26.34
C VAL A 244 -7.37 40.88 -24.89
#